data_6c0a6093274271e408a54278ee75d489
#
_entry.id   6c0a6093274271e408a54278ee75d489
#
_cell.length_a   1.000
_cell.length_b   1.000
_cell.length_c   1.000
_cell.angle_alpha   90.00
_cell.angle_beta   90.00
_cell.angle_gamma   90.00
#
_symmetry.space_group_name_H-M   'P 1'
#
loop_
_entity.id
_entity.type
_entity.pdbx_description
1 polymer ?
#
loop_
_entity_poly.entity_id
_entity_poly.type
_entity_poly.pdbx_seq_one_letter_code
_entity_poly.pdbx_strand_id
1 'polypeptide(L)'
;MRFRSTFFAILLGLILPGTPSYAHHSVGAEFDLSKRITLQGRVTKIEWMNPHVYLYVDVDAHGKTANWACETAGPNTLARQGWSRMSLKIGDRVTVVGYRARDGAFVASAREVVLADGRKVFVGSPYDGAPKS
;
A
#
# COMPACT_ATOMS: atom_id res chain seq x y z
N MET A 1 38.23 65.57 11.52
CA MET A 1 38.17 64.15 11.68
C MET A 1 36.75 63.70 11.32
N ARG A 2 36.60 62.99 10.23
CA ARG A 2 35.30 62.48 9.82
C ARG A 2 35.27 60.94 10.05
N PHE A 3 34.51 60.50 11.04
CA PHE A 3 34.28 59.08 11.30
C PHE A 3 33.26 58.56 10.28
N ARG A 4 33.68 57.66 9.38
CA ARG A 4 32.82 56.94 8.47
C ARG A 4 32.41 55.63 9.19
N SER A 5 31.17 55.60 9.71
CA SER A 5 30.57 54.39 10.25
C SER A 5 30.14 53.50 9.08
N THR A 6 30.83 52.38 8.92
CA THR A 6 30.46 51.33 7.97
C THR A 6 29.45 50.41 8.65
N PHE A 7 28.19 50.46 8.27
CA PHE A 7 27.17 49.52 8.70
C PHE A 7 27.38 48.20 7.97
N PHE A 8 27.79 47.16 8.70
CA PHE A 8 27.84 45.81 8.22
C PHE A 8 26.46 45.19 8.44
N ALA A 9 25.67 45.06 7.35
CA ALA A 9 24.41 44.35 7.36
C ALA A 9 24.68 42.86 7.32
N ILE A 10 24.54 42.18 8.45
CA ILE A 10 24.59 40.69 8.54
C ILE A 10 23.25 40.16 8.02
N LEU A 11 23.24 39.63 6.80
CA LEU A 11 22.12 38.93 6.23
C LEU A 11 22.07 37.50 6.82
N LEU A 12 21.30 37.32 7.92
CA LEU A 12 21.09 36.06 8.54
C LEU A 12 20.13 35.23 7.66
N GLY A 13 20.69 34.40 6.77
CA GLY A 13 19.93 33.50 5.93
C GLY A 13 19.24 32.42 6.82
N LEU A 14 17.93 32.52 6.93
CA LEU A 14 17.09 31.55 7.63
C LEU A 14 17.03 30.28 6.78
N ILE A 15 17.92 29.32 7.04
CA ILE A 15 17.83 27.96 6.45
C ILE A 15 16.71 27.24 7.20
N LEU A 16 15.51 27.26 6.61
CA LEU A 16 14.41 26.42 7.05
C LEU A 16 14.75 24.96 6.68
N PRO A 17 14.90 24.04 7.64
CA PRO A 17 15.02 22.64 7.31
C PRO A 17 13.72 22.21 6.66
N GLY A 18 13.78 21.88 5.35
CA GLY A 18 12.67 21.26 4.65
C GLY A 18 12.34 19.93 5.33
N THR A 19 11.24 19.88 6.07
CA THR A 19 10.69 18.63 6.57
C THR A 19 10.33 17.77 5.35
N PRO A 20 10.81 16.51 5.24
CA PRO A 20 10.35 15.62 4.20
C PRO A 20 8.84 15.45 4.37
N SER A 21 8.07 16.06 3.49
CA SER A 21 6.63 15.81 3.38
C SER A 21 6.48 14.39 2.83
N TYR A 22 6.33 13.41 3.71
CA TYR A 22 5.80 12.12 3.33
C TYR A 22 4.35 12.36 2.93
N ALA A 23 4.14 12.55 1.63
CA ALA A 23 2.81 12.49 1.05
C ALA A 23 2.33 11.04 1.21
N HIS A 24 1.73 10.74 2.35
CA HIS A 24 0.86 9.57 2.47
C HIS A 24 -0.33 9.85 1.56
N HIS A 25 -0.27 9.35 0.33
CA HIS A 25 -1.45 9.28 -0.50
C HIS A 25 -2.50 8.51 0.30
N SER A 26 -3.62 9.16 0.61
CA SER A 26 -4.68 8.46 1.34
C SER A 26 -5.18 7.33 0.44
N VAL A 27 -5.40 6.14 1.00
CA VAL A 27 -5.95 4.99 0.27
C VAL A 27 -7.20 5.41 -0.53
N GLY A 28 -8.04 6.29 0.03
CA GLY A 28 -9.22 6.81 -0.64
C GLY A 28 -8.93 7.72 -1.85
N ALA A 29 -7.71 8.24 -2.01
CA ALA A 29 -7.34 8.98 -3.22
C ALA A 29 -7.04 8.03 -4.39
N GLU A 30 -6.46 6.88 -4.13
CA GLU A 30 -6.04 5.91 -5.14
C GLU A 30 -7.09 4.82 -5.38
N PHE A 31 -7.82 4.41 -4.34
CA PHE A 31 -8.78 3.32 -4.38
C PHE A 31 -10.22 3.79 -4.14
N ASP A 32 -11.16 3.14 -4.82
CA ASP A 32 -12.59 3.41 -4.64
C ASP A 32 -13.14 2.62 -3.45
N LEU A 33 -13.16 3.23 -2.27
CA LEU A 33 -13.63 2.61 -1.04
C LEU A 33 -15.14 2.28 -1.03
N SER A 34 -15.89 2.75 -2.01
CA SER A 34 -17.31 2.38 -2.21
C SER A 34 -17.48 1.08 -3.02
N LYS A 35 -16.43 0.64 -3.71
CA LYS A 35 -16.44 -0.54 -4.58
C LYS A 35 -15.57 -1.65 -4.01
N ARG A 36 -16.16 -2.42 -3.10
CA ARG A 36 -15.51 -3.64 -2.61
C ARG A 36 -15.48 -4.68 -3.72
N ILE A 37 -14.33 -5.30 -3.94
CA ILE A 37 -14.12 -6.37 -4.91
C ILE A 37 -13.64 -7.65 -4.22
N THR A 38 -13.93 -8.78 -4.85
CA THR A 38 -13.45 -10.10 -4.46
C THR A 38 -12.76 -10.73 -5.66
N LEU A 39 -11.50 -11.05 -5.51
CA LEU A 39 -10.65 -11.64 -6.53
C LEU A 39 -10.32 -13.07 -6.12
N GLN A 40 -10.66 -14.04 -6.96
CA GLN A 40 -10.29 -15.44 -6.74
C GLN A 40 -9.26 -15.84 -7.78
N GLY A 41 -8.11 -16.34 -7.35
CA GLY A 41 -7.05 -16.66 -8.29
C GLY A 41 -5.87 -17.40 -7.68
N ARG A 42 -4.76 -17.40 -8.41
CA ARG A 42 -3.50 -18.02 -8.01
C ARG A 42 -2.42 -16.97 -7.84
N VAL A 43 -1.65 -17.11 -6.77
CA VAL A 43 -0.47 -16.27 -6.52
C VAL A 43 0.59 -16.55 -7.57
N THR A 44 1.04 -15.51 -8.26
CA THR A 44 2.09 -15.61 -9.29
C THR A 44 3.40 -14.97 -8.85
N LYS A 45 3.34 -13.98 -7.92
CA LYS A 45 4.50 -13.28 -7.38
C LYS A 45 4.17 -12.70 -6.02
N ILE A 46 5.18 -12.57 -5.17
CA ILE A 46 5.09 -11.88 -3.88
C ILE A 46 6.28 -10.94 -3.78
N GLU A 47 6.03 -9.65 -3.63
CA GLU A 47 7.07 -8.65 -3.35
C GLU A 47 6.98 -8.23 -1.90
N TRP A 48 7.89 -8.74 -1.10
CA TRP A 48 7.96 -8.45 0.33
C TRP A 48 8.93 -7.29 0.57
N MET A 49 8.43 -6.06 0.48
CA MET A 49 9.23 -4.85 0.59
C MET A 49 8.48 -3.73 1.35
N ASN A 50 9.23 -2.73 1.84
CA ASN A 50 8.65 -1.49 2.34
C ASN A 50 8.34 -0.54 1.18
N PRO A 51 7.32 0.31 1.28
CA PRO A 51 6.39 0.44 2.42
C PRO A 51 5.25 -0.59 2.43
N HIS A 52 5.02 -1.32 1.33
CA HIS A 52 3.92 -2.26 1.15
C HIS A 52 4.40 -3.60 0.61
N VAL A 53 3.75 -4.68 1.05
CA VAL A 53 3.88 -5.99 0.42
C VAL A 53 2.85 -6.08 -0.71
N TYR A 54 3.26 -6.59 -1.86
CA TYR A 54 2.38 -6.83 -3.00
C TYR A 54 2.21 -8.32 -3.27
N LEU A 55 0.95 -8.73 -3.41
CA LEU A 55 0.57 -10.05 -3.90
C LEU A 55 0.10 -9.90 -5.34
N TYR A 56 0.74 -10.60 -6.26
CA TYR A 56 0.29 -10.67 -7.64
C TYR A 56 -0.53 -11.94 -7.83
N VAL A 57 -1.75 -11.78 -8.33
CA VAL A 57 -2.73 -12.86 -8.43
C VAL A 57 -3.30 -12.92 -9.85
N ASP A 58 -3.18 -14.07 -10.50
CA ASP A 58 -3.87 -14.32 -11.75
C ASP A 58 -5.34 -14.65 -11.45
N VAL A 59 -6.21 -13.85 -12.01
CA VAL A 59 -7.66 -13.96 -11.86
C VAL A 59 -8.30 -14.22 -13.22
N ASP A 60 -9.03 -15.32 -13.32
CA ASP A 60 -9.78 -15.66 -14.53
C ASP A 60 -11.19 -15.06 -14.47
N ALA A 61 -11.52 -14.25 -15.46
CA ALA A 61 -12.85 -13.67 -15.60
C ALA A 61 -13.27 -13.66 -17.08
N HIS A 62 -14.43 -14.22 -17.36
CA HIS A 62 -15.01 -14.26 -18.71
C HIS A 62 -14.07 -14.82 -19.79
N GLY A 63 -13.32 -15.86 -19.46
CA GLY A 63 -12.39 -16.52 -20.39
C GLY A 63 -11.09 -15.76 -20.64
N LYS A 64 -10.80 -14.73 -19.85
CA LYS A 64 -9.54 -13.97 -19.86
C LYS A 64 -8.90 -13.98 -18.49
N THR A 65 -7.58 -14.15 -18.47
CA THR A 65 -6.78 -14.04 -17.25
C THR A 65 -6.23 -12.62 -17.16
N ALA A 66 -6.39 -12.00 -15.98
CA ALA A 66 -5.77 -10.73 -15.64
C ALA A 66 -4.89 -10.91 -14.41
N ASN A 67 -3.67 -10.38 -14.46
CA ASN A 67 -2.77 -10.35 -13.31
C ASN A 67 -3.05 -9.10 -12.48
N TRP A 68 -3.48 -9.31 -11.23
CA TRP A 68 -3.81 -8.25 -10.30
C TRP A 68 -2.66 -7.99 -9.33
N ALA A 69 -2.28 -6.74 -9.15
CA ALA A 69 -1.38 -6.31 -8.09
C ALA A 69 -2.20 -5.93 -6.85
N CYS A 70 -2.13 -6.73 -5.81
CA CYS A 70 -2.87 -6.54 -4.57
C CYS A 70 -1.93 -5.95 -3.52
N GLU A 71 -2.08 -4.65 -3.25
CA GLU A 71 -1.33 -3.93 -2.23
C GLU A 71 -1.85 -4.28 -0.85
N THR A 72 -0.95 -4.62 0.06
CA THR A 72 -1.24 -4.91 1.47
C THR A 72 -0.53 -3.94 2.38
N ALA A 73 -0.62 -4.14 3.69
CA ALA A 73 0.22 -3.44 4.66
C ALA A 73 1.71 -3.76 4.46
N GLY A 74 2.56 -2.98 5.08
CA GLY A 74 4.00 -3.21 5.05
C GLY A 74 4.44 -4.44 5.87
N PRO A 75 5.66 -4.93 5.65
CA PRO A 75 6.19 -6.15 6.27
C PRO A 75 6.05 -6.21 7.79
N ASN A 76 6.35 -5.11 8.48
CA ASN A 76 6.27 -5.05 9.94
C ASN A 76 4.84 -5.19 10.48
N THR A 77 3.86 -4.61 9.76
CA THR A 77 2.44 -4.73 10.12
C THR A 77 1.96 -6.15 9.89
N LEU A 78 2.30 -6.75 8.75
CA LEU A 78 1.95 -8.13 8.46
C LEU A 78 2.59 -9.11 9.46
N ALA A 79 3.85 -8.89 9.83
CA ALA A 79 4.53 -9.74 10.82
C ALA A 79 3.81 -9.72 12.18
N ARG A 80 3.34 -8.55 12.63
CA ARG A 80 2.52 -8.44 13.86
C ARG A 80 1.18 -9.16 13.76
N GLN A 81 0.69 -9.40 12.54
CA GLN A 81 -0.53 -10.15 12.26
C GLN A 81 -0.26 -11.65 12.01
N GLY A 82 0.97 -12.10 12.23
CA GLY A 82 1.38 -13.49 12.07
C GLY A 82 1.80 -13.90 10.66
N TRP A 83 1.95 -12.94 9.75
CA TRP A 83 2.44 -13.22 8.40
C TRP A 83 3.97 -13.22 8.33
N SER A 84 4.49 -14.03 7.42
CA SER A 84 5.90 -14.05 7.04
C SER A 84 6.03 -14.24 5.53
N ARG A 85 7.27 -14.18 5.03
CA ARG A 85 7.57 -14.51 3.63
C ARG A 85 7.14 -15.94 3.24
N MET A 86 6.93 -16.82 4.23
CA MET A 86 6.54 -18.22 4.04
C MET A 86 5.03 -18.45 4.15
N SER A 87 4.24 -17.40 4.46
CA SER A 87 2.79 -17.53 4.66
C SER A 87 2.03 -17.87 3.39
N LEU A 88 2.55 -17.46 2.24
CA LEU A 88 2.03 -17.78 0.91
C LEU A 88 3.17 -18.21 -0.01
N LYS A 89 2.84 -19.04 -1.00
CA LYS A 89 3.75 -19.51 -2.05
C LYS A 89 3.17 -19.22 -3.43
N ILE A 90 4.04 -19.09 -4.41
CA ILE A 90 3.62 -19.04 -5.82
C ILE A 90 2.83 -20.31 -6.14
N GLY A 91 1.67 -20.14 -6.79
CA GLY A 91 0.73 -21.21 -7.12
C GLY A 91 -0.39 -21.42 -6.10
N ASP A 92 -0.30 -20.84 -4.90
CA ASP A 92 -1.36 -20.94 -3.91
C ASP A 92 -2.67 -20.32 -4.43
N ARG A 93 -3.79 -20.97 -4.16
CA ARG A 93 -5.12 -20.42 -4.40
C ARG A 93 -5.48 -19.48 -3.26
N VAL A 94 -5.94 -18.28 -3.61
CA VAL A 94 -6.36 -17.26 -2.65
C VAL A 94 -7.63 -16.58 -3.11
N THR A 95 -8.37 -16.07 -2.16
CA THR A 95 -9.42 -15.08 -2.38
C THR A 95 -8.99 -13.79 -1.72
N VAL A 96 -8.79 -12.74 -2.51
CA VAL A 96 -8.42 -11.40 -2.02
C VAL A 96 -9.66 -10.54 -2.01
N VAL A 97 -9.94 -9.94 -0.87
CA VAL A 97 -11.02 -8.96 -0.71
C VAL A 97 -10.41 -7.58 -0.47
N GLY A 98 -10.89 -6.59 -1.19
CA GLY A 98 -10.33 -5.25 -1.10
C GLY A 98 -11.08 -4.23 -1.94
N TYR A 99 -10.40 -3.18 -2.34
CA TYR A 99 -10.94 -2.06 -3.11
C TYR A 99 -10.15 -1.85 -4.38
N ARG A 100 -10.85 -1.62 -5.49
CA ARG A 100 -10.20 -1.43 -6.80
C ARG A 100 -9.61 -0.03 -6.93
N ALA A 101 -8.52 0.07 -7.70
CA ALA A 101 -7.98 1.36 -8.11
C ALA A 101 -9.01 2.18 -8.91
N ARG A 102 -9.06 3.49 -8.66
CA ARG A 102 -10.02 4.42 -9.29
C ARG A 102 -9.82 4.57 -10.78
N ASP A 103 -8.59 4.45 -11.25
CA ASP A 103 -8.22 4.54 -12.67
C ASP A 103 -8.62 3.32 -13.49
N GLY A 104 -9.18 2.29 -12.85
CA GLY A 104 -9.62 1.06 -13.49
C GLY A 104 -8.51 0.04 -13.74
N ALA A 105 -7.28 0.29 -13.32
CA ALA A 105 -6.18 -0.66 -13.43
C ALA A 105 -6.49 -1.96 -12.66
N PHE A 106 -5.77 -3.04 -12.99
CA PHE A 106 -5.80 -4.30 -12.25
C PHE A 106 -4.95 -4.20 -10.97
N VAL A 107 -5.30 -3.23 -10.15
CA VAL A 107 -4.67 -2.96 -8.87
C VAL A 107 -5.75 -2.90 -7.79
N ALA A 108 -5.48 -3.51 -6.64
CA ALA A 108 -6.40 -3.53 -5.51
C ALA A 108 -5.66 -3.19 -4.21
N SER A 109 -6.30 -2.41 -3.33
CA SER A 109 -5.90 -2.31 -1.94
C SER A 109 -6.53 -3.49 -1.19
N ALA A 110 -5.73 -4.50 -0.87
CA ALA A 110 -6.19 -5.71 -0.22
C ALA A 110 -6.45 -5.48 1.28
N ARG A 111 -7.57 -5.98 1.76
CA ARG A 111 -7.98 -5.90 3.17
C ARG A 111 -7.92 -7.26 3.86
N GLU A 112 -8.31 -8.28 3.13
CA GLU A 112 -8.41 -9.65 3.63
C GLU A 112 -7.92 -10.61 2.55
N VAL A 113 -7.20 -11.63 2.95
CA VAL A 113 -6.85 -12.78 2.11
C VAL A 113 -7.39 -14.04 2.77
N VAL A 114 -8.17 -14.80 2.01
CA VAL A 114 -8.63 -16.13 2.42
C VAL A 114 -7.74 -17.15 1.73
N LEU A 115 -7.14 -18.00 2.54
CA LEU A 115 -6.26 -19.08 2.10
C LEU A 115 -7.05 -20.29 1.63
N ALA A 116 -6.39 -21.23 0.93
CA ALA A 116 -7.04 -22.45 0.44
C ALA A 116 -7.65 -23.34 1.56
N ASP A 117 -7.12 -23.26 2.77
CA ASP A 117 -7.64 -23.95 3.96
C ASP A 117 -8.82 -23.23 4.65
N GLY A 118 -9.27 -22.10 4.07
CA GLY A 118 -10.37 -21.29 4.59
C GLY A 118 -9.98 -20.27 5.66
N ARG A 119 -8.73 -20.23 6.10
CA ARG A 119 -8.28 -19.21 7.05
C ARG A 119 -8.33 -17.83 6.41
N LYS A 120 -8.96 -16.91 7.14
CA LYS A 120 -9.02 -15.49 6.78
C LYS A 120 -7.92 -14.75 7.50
N VAL A 121 -7.20 -13.92 6.78
CA VAL A 121 -6.14 -13.11 7.34
C VAL A 121 -6.32 -11.67 6.90
N PHE A 122 -6.37 -10.78 7.86
CA PHE A 122 -6.39 -9.35 7.59
C PHE A 122 -5.00 -8.90 7.11
N VAL A 123 -4.95 -8.20 5.99
CA VAL A 123 -3.70 -7.75 5.37
C VAL A 123 -3.66 -6.25 5.10
N GLY A 124 -4.72 -5.54 5.41
CA GLY A 124 -4.80 -4.10 5.25
C GLY A 124 -4.01 -3.34 6.32
N SER A 125 -3.71 -2.08 6.05
CA SER A 125 -3.17 -1.19 7.06
C SER A 125 -4.29 -0.74 8.02
N PRO A 126 -4.05 -0.70 9.33
CA PRO A 126 -5.01 -0.15 10.28
C PRO A 126 -5.25 1.35 10.09
N TYR A 127 -4.40 2.02 9.30
CA TYR A 127 -4.46 3.47 9.06
C TYR A 127 -5.09 3.86 7.73
N ASP A 128 -5.61 2.90 6.96
CA ASP A 128 -6.14 3.14 5.61
C ASP A 128 -7.47 3.91 5.56
N GLY A 129 -8.01 4.31 6.71
CA GLY A 129 -9.26 5.08 6.75
C GLY A 129 -10.49 4.32 6.26
N ALA A 130 -10.39 3.03 5.93
CA ALA A 130 -11.52 2.21 5.56
C ALA A 130 -12.45 1.99 6.76
N PRO A 131 -13.79 1.98 6.58
CA PRO A 131 -14.73 1.72 7.64
C PRO A 131 -14.40 0.39 8.32
N LYS A 132 -14.33 0.39 9.64
CA LYS A 132 -14.29 -0.86 10.42
C LYS A 132 -15.64 -1.56 10.21
N SER A 133 -15.61 -2.72 9.61
CA SER A 133 -16.79 -3.59 9.45
C SER A 133 -17.26 -4.11 10.79
#